data_426611f902df50190fc28ad9e13e4572
#
_entry.id   426611f902df50190fc28ad9e13e4572
#
_cell.length_a   1.000
_cell.length_b   1.000
_cell.length_c   1.000
_cell.angle_alpha   90.00
_cell.angle_beta   90.00
_cell.angle_gamma   90.00
#
_symmetry.space_group_name_H-M   'P 1'
#
loop_
_entity.id
_entity.type
_entity.pdbx_description
1 polymer ?
#
loop_
_entity_poly.entity_id
_entity_poly.type
_entity_poly.pdbx_seq_one_letter_code
_entity_poly.pdbx_strand_id
1 'polypeptide(L)'
;CILYVACLKVGAVSHPLPVTFNDEDLIYSMNLVESKAFMCPTFHHKTNFEDQILSAVDRIPTLSKDAICVHDKTVESHGTITLKQICETHEPYRENPGSKSDDVVLILSTSGTTGRPKAVLISHNALIFSETTFGRGLHLTQDDVMFMPAPLNHATGFNHGLITPLLLGGRVVLQQEFRAREAIEIMNNEGVTWSMGATPFIF
;
A
#
# COMPACT_ATOMS: atom_id res chain seq x y z
N CYS A 1 -1.90 2.04 4.63
CA CYS A 1 -1.51 3.44 4.95
C CYS A 1 -0.42 3.49 6.00
N ILE A 2 -0.65 3.01 7.24
CA ILE A 2 0.32 3.08 8.35
C ILE A 2 1.68 2.47 7.98
N LEU A 3 1.69 1.30 7.36
CA LEU A 3 2.93 0.64 6.93
C LEU A 3 3.74 1.51 5.96
N TYR A 4 3.08 2.18 5.01
CA TYR A 4 3.78 3.08 4.09
C TYR A 4 4.48 4.22 4.84
N VAL A 5 3.77 4.87 5.79
CA VAL A 5 4.37 5.93 6.62
C VAL A 5 5.52 5.38 7.47
N ALA A 6 5.41 4.15 7.97
CA ALA A 6 6.50 3.49 8.68
C ALA A 6 7.72 3.25 7.76
N CYS A 7 7.51 2.78 6.52
CA CYS A 7 8.57 2.64 5.53
C CYS A 7 9.29 3.98 5.26
N LEU A 8 8.52 5.06 5.08
CA LEU A 8 9.10 6.41 4.92
C LEU A 8 10.02 6.80 6.08
N LYS A 9 9.59 6.50 7.31
CA LYS A 9 10.35 6.84 8.53
C LYS A 9 11.67 6.09 8.68
N VAL A 10 11.78 4.92 8.09
CA VAL A 10 13.01 4.09 8.15
C VAL A 10 13.79 4.08 6.83
N GLY A 11 13.37 4.84 5.83
CA GLY A 11 14.01 4.88 4.51
C GLY A 11 13.80 3.61 3.69
N ALA A 12 12.78 2.81 3.99
CA ALA A 12 12.46 1.61 3.24
C ALA A 12 11.55 1.92 2.04
N VAL A 13 11.75 1.16 0.95
CA VAL A 13 10.91 1.25 -0.25
C VAL A 13 9.66 0.41 -0.06
N SER A 14 8.49 1.01 -0.26
CA SER A 14 7.20 0.32 -0.19
C SER A 14 6.80 -0.25 -1.56
N HIS A 15 6.33 -1.52 -1.58
CA HIS A 15 5.84 -2.19 -2.78
C HIS A 15 4.47 -2.82 -2.53
N PRO A 16 3.37 -2.06 -2.64
CA PRO A 16 2.03 -2.61 -2.49
C PRO A 16 1.70 -3.58 -3.63
N LEU A 17 1.34 -4.81 -3.28
CA LEU A 17 1.01 -5.86 -4.25
C LEU A 17 -0.50 -6.06 -4.38
N PRO A 18 -1.00 -6.42 -5.57
CA PRO A 18 -2.38 -6.80 -5.76
C PRO A 18 -2.75 -8.04 -4.94
N VAL A 19 -3.87 -7.98 -4.23
CA VAL A 19 -4.45 -9.13 -3.51
C VAL A 19 -4.93 -10.25 -4.44
N THR A 20 -4.93 -10.00 -5.75
CA THR A 20 -5.32 -10.95 -6.79
C THR A 20 -4.14 -11.72 -7.39
N PHE A 21 -2.92 -11.46 -6.93
CA PHE A 21 -1.76 -12.20 -7.42
C PHE A 21 -1.84 -13.68 -7.03
N ASN A 22 -1.62 -14.53 -8.02
CA ASN A 22 -1.32 -15.94 -7.77
C ASN A 22 0.13 -16.11 -7.29
N ASP A 23 0.52 -17.34 -6.94
CA ASP A 23 1.85 -17.63 -6.39
C ASP A 23 2.98 -17.24 -7.34
N GLU A 24 2.83 -17.47 -8.65
CA GLU A 24 3.85 -17.14 -9.64
C GLU A 24 4.03 -15.63 -9.82
N ASP A 25 2.93 -14.87 -9.82
CA ASP A 25 2.97 -13.41 -9.90
C ASP A 25 3.57 -12.80 -8.64
N LEU A 26 3.22 -13.36 -7.47
CA LEU A 26 3.78 -12.95 -6.17
C LEU A 26 5.30 -13.17 -6.14
N ILE A 27 5.74 -14.40 -6.43
CA ILE A 27 7.16 -14.77 -6.44
C ILE A 27 7.93 -13.92 -7.45
N TYR A 28 7.38 -13.78 -8.66
CA TYR A 28 8.02 -12.96 -9.70
C TYR A 28 8.17 -11.51 -9.27
N SER A 29 7.10 -10.89 -8.75
CA SER A 29 7.14 -9.48 -8.34
C SER A 29 8.08 -9.23 -7.19
N MET A 30 8.10 -10.13 -6.19
CA MET A 30 9.00 -10.00 -5.05
C MET A 30 10.47 -10.19 -5.43
N ASN A 31 10.78 -11.13 -6.32
CA ASN A 31 12.12 -11.34 -6.84
C ASN A 31 12.59 -10.18 -7.73
N LEU A 32 11.69 -9.60 -8.54
CA LEU A 32 12.00 -8.48 -9.43
C LEU A 32 12.55 -7.27 -8.68
N VAL A 33 12.05 -7.03 -7.47
CA VAL A 33 12.44 -5.88 -6.63
C VAL A 33 13.29 -6.28 -5.41
N GLU A 34 13.69 -7.54 -5.33
CA GLU A 34 14.49 -8.08 -4.23
C GLU A 34 13.88 -7.79 -2.85
N SER A 35 12.59 -8.09 -2.69
CA SER A 35 11.84 -7.82 -1.46
C SER A 35 12.49 -8.52 -0.26
N LYS A 36 12.67 -7.77 0.83
CA LYS A 36 13.35 -8.28 2.06
C LYS A 36 12.39 -8.55 3.21
N ALA A 37 11.18 -7.97 3.15
CA ALA A 37 10.14 -8.17 4.13
C ALA A 37 8.77 -8.24 3.44
N PHE A 38 7.81 -8.91 4.07
CA PHE A 38 6.45 -9.03 3.56
C PHE A 38 5.45 -8.84 4.71
N MET A 39 4.39 -8.08 4.44
CA MET A 39 3.29 -7.92 5.39
C MET A 39 1.96 -8.21 4.70
N CYS A 40 1.16 -9.05 5.32
CA CYS A 40 -0.16 -9.43 4.80
C CYS A 40 -1.19 -9.62 5.92
N PRO A 41 -2.49 -9.67 5.60
CA PRO A 41 -3.50 -10.26 6.47
C PRO A 41 -3.40 -11.80 6.45
N THR A 42 -4.02 -12.46 7.41
CA THR A 42 -4.18 -13.94 7.36
C THR A 42 -5.02 -14.32 6.14
N PHE A 43 -6.18 -13.67 6.01
CA PHE A 43 -7.15 -13.94 4.93
C PHE A 43 -7.64 -12.66 4.27
N HIS A 44 -7.88 -12.76 2.96
CA HIS A 44 -8.73 -11.84 2.23
C HIS A 44 -9.60 -12.67 1.26
N HIS A 45 -10.92 -12.61 1.41
CA HIS A 45 -11.87 -13.51 0.76
C HIS A 45 -11.52 -14.99 1.04
N LYS A 46 -11.18 -15.74 -0.03
CA LYS A 46 -10.86 -17.17 0.04
C LYS A 46 -9.35 -17.46 0.08
N THR A 47 -8.52 -16.43 -0.04
CA THR A 47 -7.05 -16.58 -0.08
C THR A 47 -6.49 -16.48 1.32
N ASN A 48 -5.76 -17.52 1.75
CA ASN A 48 -4.90 -17.48 2.92
C ASN A 48 -3.53 -16.97 2.48
N PHE A 49 -3.23 -15.69 2.79
CA PHE A 49 -1.97 -15.06 2.38
C PHE A 49 -0.77 -15.56 3.18
N GLU A 50 -0.97 -15.96 4.43
CA GLU A 50 0.10 -16.54 5.21
C GLU A 50 0.56 -17.88 4.61
N ASP A 51 -0.36 -18.78 4.29
CA ASP A 51 -0.02 -20.05 3.64
C ASP A 51 0.59 -19.80 2.25
N GLN A 52 0.08 -18.85 1.50
CA GLN A 52 0.59 -18.48 0.19
C GLN A 52 2.07 -18.04 0.27
N ILE A 53 2.40 -17.10 1.15
CA ILE A 53 3.79 -16.62 1.25
C ILE A 53 4.72 -17.68 1.85
N LEU A 54 4.27 -18.47 2.81
CA LEU A 54 5.07 -19.54 3.40
C LEU A 54 5.39 -20.64 2.40
N SER A 55 4.48 -20.96 1.48
CA SER A 55 4.74 -21.90 0.39
C SER A 55 5.69 -21.34 -0.68
N ALA A 56 5.74 -20.03 -0.81
CA ALA A 56 6.54 -19.32 -1.82
C ALA A 56 7.94 -18.90 -1.33
N VAL A 57 8.16 -18.80 -0.01
CA VAL A 57 9.34 -18.17 0.58
C VAL A 57 10.67 -18.76 0.13
N ASP A 58 10.74 -20.09 -0.04
CA ASP A 58 11.97 -20.76 -0.49
C ASP A 58 12.33 -20.43 -1.95
N ARG A 59 11.41 -19.82 -2.70
CA ARG A 59 11.61 -19.31 -4.07
C ARG A 59 11.88 -17.81 -4.12
N ILE A 60 11.98 -17.14 -2.97
CA ILE A 60 12.28 -15.71 -2.82
C ILE A 60 13.54 -15.55 -1.97
N PRO A 61 14.75 -15.65 -2.58
CA PRO A 61 16.02 -15.74 -1.82
C PRO A 61 16.32 -14.55 -0.91
N THR A 62 15.71 -13.40 -1.17
CA THR A 62 15.91 -12.18 -0.38
C THR A 62 14.97 -12.05 0.81
N LEU A 63 13.92 -12.91 0.89
CA LEU A 63 12.93 -12.91 1.95
C LEU A 63 13.24 -13.98 3.00
N SER A 64 13.40 -13.56 4.24
CA SER A 64 13.53 -14.48 5.39
C SER A 64 12.15 -14.72 6.04
N LYS A 65 11.92 -15.90 6.62
CA LYS A 65 10.64 -16.26 7.28
C LYS A 65 10.33 -15.33 8.46
N ASP A 66 11.34 -14.93 9.21
CA ASP A 66 11.24 -13.98 10.32
C ASP A 66 10.96 -12.52 9.89
N ALA A 67 11.05 -12.24 8.59
CA ALA A 67 10.65 -10.97 7.97
C ALA A 67 9.23 -10.99 7.37
N ILE A 68 8.44 -12.05 7.63
CA ILE A 68 7.04 -12.16 7.23
C ILE A 68 6.15 -11.77 8.41
N CYS A 69 5.42 -10.66 8.27
CA CYS A 69 4.49 -10.15 9.27
C CYS A 69 3.04 -10.39 8.87
N VAL A 70 2.28 -11.05 9.74
CA VAL A 70 0.82 -11.21 9.61
C VAL A 70 0.14 -10.23 10.56
N HIS A 71 -0.43 -9.15 10.01
CA HIS A 71 -0.81 -7.98 10.79
C HIS A 71 -2.11 -8.13 11.60
N ASP A 72 -3.00 -9.05 11.23
CA ASP A 72 -4.29 -9.28 11.88
C ASP A 72 -4.28 -10.43 12.91
N LYS A 73 -3.11 -11.06 13.10
CA LYS A 73 -2.92 -12.07 14.14
C LYS A 73 -2.44 -11.47 15.46
N THR A 74 -2.81 -12.11 16.54
CA THR A 74 -2.37 -11.76 17.89
C THR A 74 -1.34 -12.75 18.47
N VAL A 75 -1.20 -13.91 17.85
CA VAL A 75 -0.30 -14.99 18.27
C VAL A 75 0.51 -15.46 17.08
N GLU A 76 1.80 -15.65 17.29
CA GLU A 76 2.73 -16.21 16.30
C GLU A 76 2.30 -17.62 15.87
N SER A 77 2.42 -17.90 14.58
CA SER A 77 2.22 -19.23 14.02
C SER A 77 3.11 -19.45 12.80
N HIS A 78 3.54 -20.68 12.60
CA HIS A 78 4.32 -21.09 11.42
C HIS A 78 5.63 -20.31 11.19
N GLY A 79 6.18 -19.64 12.22
CA GLY A 79 7.42 -18.88 12.12
C GLY A 79 7.25 -17.47 11.51
N THR A 80 6.02 -16.97 11.43
CA THR A 80 5.73 -15.59 11.06
C THR A 80 5.64 -14.71 12.31
N ILE A 81 6.01 -13.43 12.20
CA ILE A 81 5.87 -12.45 13.27
C ILE A 81 4.53 -11.71 13.17
N THR A 82 3.94 -11.30 14.29
CA THR A 82 2.73 -10.49 14.29
C THR A 82 3.05 -9.01 14.46
N LEU A 83 2.18 -8.13 13.93
CA LEU A 83 2.35 -6.69 14.15
C LEU A 83 2.34 -6.34 15.64
N LYS A 84 1.53 -7.04 16.43
CA LYS A 84 1.49 -6.88 17.89
C LYS A 84 2.84 -7.19 18.52
N GLN A 85 3.46 -8.32 18.18
CA GLN A 85 4.79 -8.66 18.66
C GLN A 85 5.84 -7.62 18.28
N ILE A 86 5.85 -7.15 17.03
CA ILE A 86 6.76 -6.07 16.61
C ILE A 86 6.62 -4.86 17.51
N CYS A 87 5.38 -4.41 17.78
CA CYS A 87 5.12 -3.25 18.62
C CYS A 87 5.48 -3.44 20.10
N GLU A 88 5.38 -4.68 20.61
CA GLU A 88 5.66 -5.00 22.02
C GLU A 88 7.15 -5.29 22.29
N THR A 89 7.89 -5.76 21.30
CA THR A 89 9.28 -6.22 21.47
C THR A 89 10.32 -5.24 20.96
N HIS A 90 9.95 -4.24 20.17
CA HIS A 90 10.88 -3.29 19.59
C HIS A 90 10.61 -1.88 20.11
N GLU A 91 11.68 -1.17 20.44
CA GLU A 91 11.60 0.26 20.76
C GLU A 91 11.27 1.07 19.50
N PRO A 92 10.55 2.20 19.64
CA PRO A 92 10.25 3.07 18.50
C PRO A 92 11.52 3.55 17.80
N TYR A 93 11.59 3.38 16.49
CA TYR A 93 12.67 3.92 15.67
C TYR A 93 12.66 5.45 15.69
N ARG A 94 13.78 6.06 16.07
CA ARG A 94 13.90 7.53 16.28
C ARG A 94 14.99 8.17 15.41
N GLU A 95 15.74 7.37 14.67
CA GLU A 95 16.82 7.88 13.82
C GLU A 95 16.27 8.51 12.54
N ASN A 96 17.03 9.44 11.99
CA ASN A 96 16.74 9.96 10.65
C ASN A 96 17.40 9.01 9.63
N PRO A 97 16.65 8.40 8.71
CA PRO A 97 17.21 7.49 7.70
C PRO A 97 18.14 8.18 6.71
N GLY A 98 18.18 9.52 6.69
CA GLY A 98 18.99 10.29 5.74
C GLY A 98 18.46 10.23 4.32
N SER A 99 17.16 9.96 4.14
CA SER A 99 16.52 9.87 2.83
C SER A 99 16.70 11.15 2.02
N LYS A 100 16.98 10.99 0.73
CA LYS A 100 17.18 12.07 -0.21
C LYS A 100 15.96 12.19 -1.13
N SER A 101 15.80 13.34 -1.72
CA SER A 101 14.69 13.66 -2.64
C SER A 101 14.59 12.72 -3.85
N ASP A 102 15.71 12.20 -4.32
CA ASP A 102 15.79 11.32 -5.49
C ASP A 102 15.75 9.82 -5.13
N ASP A 103 15.75 9.49 -3.84
CA ASP A 103 15.62 8.11 -3.41
C ASP A 103 14.25 7.55 -3.79
N VAL A 104 14.25 6.28 -4.24
CA VAL A 104 13.00 5.55 -4.52
C VAL A 104 12.29 5.28 -3.20
N VAL A 105 11.00 5.58 -3.15
CA VAL A 105 10.16 5.43 -1.95
C VAL A 105 9.00 4.48 -2.17
N LEU A 106 8.61 4.30 -3.42
CA LEU A 106 7.45 3.52 -3.81
C LEU A 106 7.74 2.75 -5.10
N ILE A 107 7.31 1.51 -5.13
CA ILE A 107 7.26 0.70 -6.36
C ILE A 107 5.81 0.33 -6.61
N LEU A 108 5.30 0.60 -7.80
CA LEU A 108 3.97 0.16 -8.23
C LEU A 108 4.09 -0.80 -9.40
N SER A 109 3.32 -1.89 -9.33
CA SER A 109 3.24 -2.85 -10.42
C SER A 109 2.25 -2.41 -11.49
N THR A 110 2.62 -2.54 -12.77
CA THR A 110 1.70 -2.32 -13.89
C THR A 110 1.43 -3.64 -14.60
N SER A 111 0.23 -3.79 -15.16
CA SER A 111 -0.08 -4.89 -16.07
C SER A 111 0.77 -4.75 -17.34
N GLY A 112 1.84 -5.52 -17.44
CA GLY A 112 2.70 -5.49 -18.62
C GLY A 112 1.96 -5.99 -19.86
N THR A 113 2.14 -5.31 -21.00
CA THR A 113 1.66 -5.77 -22.31
C THR A 113 2.23 -7.13 -22.72
N THR A 114 3.28 -7.58 -22.04
CA THR A 114 4.00 -8.86 -22.26
C THR A 114 3.54 -9.98 -21.30
N GLY A 115 2.47 -9.76 -20.52
CA GLY A 115 1.87 -10.76 -19.63
C GLY A 115 2.49 -10.86 -18.23
N ARG A 116 3.63 -10.18 -17.95
CA ARG A 116 4.21 -10.13 -16.59
C ARG A 116 4.19 -8.71 -16.04
N PRO A 117 3.96 -8.53 -14.73
CA PRO A 117 4.01 -7.22 -14.09
C PRO A 117 5.35 -6.53 -14.31
N LYS A 118 5.32 -5.20 -14.48
CA LYS A 118 6.51 -4.35 -14.50
C LYS A 118 6.54 -3.49 -13.24
N ALA A 119 7.72 -3.31 -12.65
CA ALA A 119 7.94 -2.45 -11.50
C ALA A 119 8.23 -1.02 -11.96
N VAL A 120 7.42 -0.06 -11.51
CA VAL A 120 7.64 1.38 -11.72
C VAL A 120 8.22 1.95 -10.44
N LEU A 121 9.44 2.47 -10.54
CA LEU A 121 10.15 3.10 -9.42
C LEU A 121 9.73 4.57 -9.32
N ILE A 122 9.31 4.99 -8.14
CA ILE A 122 8.83 6.36 -7.89
C ILE A 122 9.67 6.96 -6.76
N SER A 123 10.33 8.09 -7.04
CA SER A 123 11.11 8.82 -6.05
C SER A 123 10.25 9.76 -5.20
N HIS A 124 10.79 10.23 -4.07
CA HIS A 124 10.15 11.24 -3.24
C HIS A 124 9.80 12.48 -4.06
N ASN A 125 10.73 13.02 -4.85
CA ASN A 125 10.50 14.19 -5.70
C ASN A 125 9.36 13.97 -6.68
N ALA A 126 9.36 12.85 -7.41
CA ALA A 126 8.33 12.56 -8.40
C ALA A 126 6.95 12.50 -7.74
N LEU A 127 6.84 11.82 -6.59
CA LEU A 127 5.59 11.65 -5.87
C LEU A 127 5.07 12.98 -5.31
N ILE A 128 5.92 13.75 -4.64
CA ILE A 128 5.55 15.03 -4.03
C ILE A 128 5.17 16.06 -5.13
N PHE A 129 5.95 16.13 -6.20
CA PHE A 129 5.67 17.04 -7.31
C PHE A 129 4.35 16.73 -7.99
N SER A 130 4.13 15.46 -8.33
CA SER A 130 2.89 14.98 -8.97
C SER A 130 1.68 15.34 -8.12
N GLU A 131 1.65 14.94 -6.86
CA GLU A 131 0.46 15.07 -6.03
C GLU A 131 0.23 16.50 -5.53
N THR A 132 1.29 17.28 -5.34
CA THR A 132 1.16 18.72 -5.06
C THR A 132 0.58 19.47 -6.27
N THR A 133 1.05 19.14 -7.48
CA THR A 133 0.54 19.75 -8.72
C THR A 133 -0.91 19.35 -8.97
N PHE A 134 -1.25 18.08 -8.74
CA PHE A 134 -2.62 17.57 -8.84
C PHE A 134 -3.56 18.30 -7.86
N GLY A 135 -3.19 18.37 -6.58
CA GLY A 135 -4.00 19.05 -5.56
C GLY A 135 -4.22 20.53 -5.88
N ARG A 136 -3.17 21.23 -6.33
CA ARG A 136 -3.27 22.64 -6.76
C ARG A 136 -4.17 22.81 -7.98
N GLY A 137 -4.05 21.93 -8.98
CA GLY A 137 -4.85 21.99 -10.20
C GLY A 137 -6.34 21.81 -9.95
N LEU A 138 -6.71 21.09 -8.89
CA LEU A 138 -8.10 20.89 -8.46
C LEU A 138 -8.52 21.82 -7.31
N HIS A 139 -7.65 22.74 -6.88
CA HIS A 139 -7.90 23.65 -5.75
C HIS A 139 -8.23 22.95 -4.43
N LEU A 140 -7.68 21.73 -4.22
CA LEU A 140 -7.88 20.98 -3.00
C LEU A 140 -7.13 21.60 -1.82
N THR A 141 -7.73 21.50 -0.64
CA THR A 141 -7.23 22.06 0.62
C THR A 141 -7.24 21.02 1.74
N GLN A 142 -6.77 21.39 2.91
CA GLN A 142 -6.85 20.57 4.13
C GLN A 142 -8.30 20.32 4.60
N ASP A 143 -9.25 21.14 4.17
CA ASP A 143 -10.65 21.04 4.57
C ASP A 143 -11.41 20.02 3.70
N ASP A 144 -10.76 19.52 2.64
CA ASP A 144 -11.37 18.55 1.74
C ASP A 144 -11.32 17.14 2.31
N VAL A 145 -12.40 16.40 2.05
CA VAL A 145 -12.57 15.01 2.43
C VAL A 145 -12.67 14.17 1.18
N MET A 146 -11.67 13.33 0.98
CA MET A 146 -11.63 12.43 -0.18
C MET A 146 -12.30 11.10 0.12
N PHE A 147 -13.11 10.60 -0.82
CA PHE A 147 -13.48 9.18 -0.89
C PHE A 147 -12.68 8.49 -2.00
N MET A 148 -11.93 7.44 -1.66
CA MET A 148 -11.14 6.68 -2.63
C MET A 148 -11.69 5.27 -2.81
N PRO A 149 -12.38 4.99 -3.94
CA PRO A 149 -12.88 3.65 -4.26
C PRO A 149 -11.80 2.74 -4.87
N ALA A 150 -10.75 3.33 -5.45
CA ALA A 150 -9.71 2.56 -6.14
C ALA A 150 -8.75 1.88 -5.15
N PRO A 151 -8.25 0.67 -5.47
CA PRO A 151 -7.29 -0.04 -4.63
C PRO A 151 -5.98 0.73 -4.44
N LEU A 152 -5.43 0.67 -3.22
CA LEU A 152 -4.17 1.36 -2.87
C LEU A 152 -2.90 0.72 -3.48
N ASN A 153 -3.00 -0.43 -4.12
CA ASN A 153 -1.90 -1.02 -4.89
C ASN A 153 -1.84 -0.52 -6.35
N HIS A 154 -2.76 0.39 -6.74
CA HIS A 154 -2.80 1.04 -8.04
C HIS A 154 -2.48 2.53 -7.91
N ALA A 155 -1.84 3.11 -8.92
CA ALA A 155 -1.41 4.51 -8.91
C ALA A 155 -2.53 5.49 -8.53
N THR A 156 -3.73 5.34 -9.08
CA THR A 156 -4.89 6.19 -8.73
C THR A 156 -5.21 6.13 -7.25
N GLY A 157 -5.36 4.92 -6.70
CA GLY A 157 -5.67 4.74 -5.28
C GLY A 157 -4.55 5.21 -4.37
N PHE A 158 -3.31 4.85 -4.69
CA PHE A 158 -2.17 5.21 -3.86
C PHE A 158 -1.87 6.70 -3.89
N ASN A 159 -1.66 7.26 -5.07
CA ASN A 159 -1.25 8.64 -5.21
C ASN A 159 -2.36 9.59 -4.75
N HIS A 160 -3.52 9.51 -5.39
CA HIS A 160 -4.60 10.46 -5.10
C HIS A 160 -5.37 10.12 -3.82
N GLY A 161 -5.47 8.83 -3.46
CA GLY A 161 -6.21 8.38 -2.27
C GLY A 161 -5.41 8.40 -0.98
N LEU A 162 -4.08 8.34 -1.05
CA LEU A 162 -3.24 8.36 0.15
C LEU A 162 -2.31 9.56 0.18
N ILE A 163 -1.55 9.80 -0.89
CA ILE A 163 -0.50 10.81 -0.86
C ILE A 163 -1.05 12.23 -0.96
N THR A 164 -2.02 12.50 -1.85
CA THR A 164 -2.63 13.84 -1.95
C THR A 164 -3.22 14.30 -0.61
N PRO A 165 -4.13 13.56 0.06
CA PRO A 165 -4.65 13.96 1.36
C PRO A 165 -3.55 14.11 2.42
N LEU A 166 -2.54 13.24 2.43
CA LEU A 166 -1.43 13.31 3.37
C LEU A 166 -0.62 14.60 3.19
N LEU A 167 -0.33 15.02 1.95
CA LEU A 167 0.43 16.24 1.65
C LEU A 167 -0.37 17.51 1.96
N LEU A 168 -1.69 17.47 1.80
CA LEU A 168 -2.57 18.60 2.07
C LEU A 168 -2.93 18.73 3.57
N GLY A 169 -2.71 17.68 4.37
CA GLY A 169 -3.24 17.60 5.73
C GLY A 169 -4.76 17.39 5.78
N GLY A 170 -5.33 16.91 4.66
CA GLY A 170 -6.73 16.59 4.52
C GLY A 170 -7.11 15.22 5.05
N ARG A 171 -8.37 14.83 4.84
CA ARG A 171 -8.92 13.55 5.29
C ARG A 171 -9.22 12.63 4.09
N VAL A 172 -8.96 11.34 4.27
CA VAL A 172 -9.37 10.31 3.31
C VAL A 172 -10.29 9.30 3.97
N VAL A 173 -11.32 8.90 3.23
CA VAL A 173 -12.25 7.84 3.58
C VAL A 173 -12.04 6.69 2.61
N LEU A 174 -11.75 5.53 3.15
CA LEU A 174 -11.48 4.31 2.38
C LEU A 174 -12.59 3.30 2.61
N GLN A 175 -13.01 2.63 1.55
CA GLN A 175 -13.89 1.47 1.63
C GLN A 175 -13.07 0.22 1.30
N GLN A 176 -13.15 -0.81 2.11
CA GLN A 176 -12.35 -2.03 1.94
C GLN A 176 -12.68 -2.74 0.61
N GLU A 177 -13.98 -2.81 0.29
CA GLU A 177 -14.50 -3.33 -0.96
C GLU A 177 -15.53 -2.35 -1.49
N PHE A 178 -15.40 -1.94 -2.75
CA PHE A 178 -16.35 -1.00 -3.32
C PHE A 178 -17.73 -1.63 -3.46
N ARG A 179 -18.72 -1.01 -2.82
CA ARG A 179 -20.16 -1.30 -2.94
C ARG A 179 -20.91 0.01 -3.08
N ALA A 180 -21.51 0.25 -4.22
CA ALA A 180 -22.04 1.55 -4.58
C ALA A 180 -23.05 2.12 -3.55
N ARG A 181 -23.95 1.29 -3.00
CA ARG A 181 -24.92 1.74 -1.98
C ARG A 181 -24.23 2.19 -0.70
N GLU A 182 -23.32 1.36 -0.19
CA GLU A 182 -22.53 1.68 1.02
C GLU A 182 -21.62 2.90 0.78
N ALA A 183 -21.06 3.04 -0.42
CA ALA A 183 -20.23 4.19 -0.80
C ALA A 183 -21.01 5.50 -0.70
N ILE A 184 -22.27 5.54 -1.17
CA ILE A 184 -23.13 6.73 -1.07
C ILE A 184 -23.42 7.06 0.39
N GLU A 185 -23.72 6.05 1.21
CA GLU A 185 -23.96 6.25 2.65
C GLU A 185 -22.72 6.77 3.36
N ILE A 186 -21.55 6.17 3.09
CA ILE A 186 -20.25 6.60 3.63
C ILE A 186 -19.95 8.05 3.21
N MET A 187 -20.09 8.37 1.91
CA MET A 187 -19.81 9.71 1.42
C MET A 187 -20.69 10.77 2.09
N ASN A 188 -21.98 10.48 2.29
CA ASN A 188 -22.88 11.39 2.98
C ASN A 188 -22.53 11.56 4.47
N ASN A 189 -22.28 10.45 5.17
CA ASN A 189 -22.00 10.46 6.61
C ASN A 189 -20.66 11.11 6.94
N GLU A 190 -19.67 10.95 6.07
CA GLU A 190 -18.32 11.46 6.26
C GLU A 190 -18.11 12.87 5.67
N GLY A 191 -19.13 13.44 5.01
CA GLY A 191 -19.06 14.77 4.41
C GLY A 191 -18.00 14.84 3.30
N VAL A 192 -17.98 13.83 2.43
CA VAL A 192 -17.02 13.76 1.32
C VAL A 192 -17.22 14.92 0.36
N THR A 193 -16.15 15.65 0.03
CA THR A 193 -16.17 16.80 -0.88
C THR A 193 -15.70 16.45 -2.28
N TRP A 194 -14.85 15.39 -2.41
CA TRP A 194 -14.40 14.94 -3.71
C TRP A 194 -14.06 13.45 -3.72
N SER A 195 -14.04 12.88 -4.93
CA SER A 195 -13.66 11.50 -5.19
C SER A 195 -13.01 11.39 -6.54
N MET A 196 -12.16 10.38 -6.71
CA MET A 196 -11.57 10.01 -7.97
C MET A 196 -11.59 8.50 -8.14
N GLY A 197 -12.04 8.03 -9.28
CA GLY A 197 -12.11 6.62 -9.59
C GLY A 197 -12.10 6.36 -11.08
N ALA A 198 -11.81 5.13 -11.47
CA ALA A 198 -11.95 4.66 -12.84
C ALA A 198 -13.44 4.41 -13.17
N THR A 199 -13.75 4.33 -14.45
CA THR A 199 -15.12 4.09 -14.99
C THR A 199 -15.92 3.01 -14.25
N PRO A 200 -15.35 1.85 -13.82
CA PRO A 200 -16.11 0.83 -13.11
C PRO A 200 -16.71 1.26 -11.77
N PHE A 201 -16.28 2.38 -11.20
CA PHE A 201 -16.83 2.92 -9.94
C PHE A 201 -17.99 3.92 -10.17
N ILE A 202 -18.31 4.21 -11.44
CA ILE A 202 -19.35 5.18 -11.82
C ILE A 202 -20.58 4.47 -12.38
N PHE A 203 -20.44 3.28 -12.95
CA PHE A 203 -21.49 2.49 -13.58
C PHE A 203 -21.69 1.15 -12.91
#